data_0994c6d192b26a3a4ac65850a80ffe82
#
_entry.id   0994c6d192b26a3a4ac65850a80ffe82
#
_cell.length_a   1.000
_cell.length_b   1.000
_cell.length_c   1.000
_cell.angle_alpha   90.00
_cell.angle_beta   90.00
_cell.angle_gamma   90.00
#
_symmetry.space_group_name_H-M   'P 1'
#
loop_
_entity.id
_entity.type
_entity.pdbx_description
1 polymer ?
#
loop_
_entity_poly.entity_id
_entity_poly.type
_entity_poly.pdbx_seq_one_letter_code
_entity_poly.pdbx_strand_id
1 'polypeptide(L)'
;MNTAYFITKIENASGDIIATHSKKSKRVISQSVANQMTSMMLGTFSNGSAVNANYTGYTMAGKTGTVQAEFNKDLTSDQWVIGYTPDVVMTTWIGFDKTDESHYLTGASSGTASTIFSYIAADVLPNTPGTEFTVENAYAADGQTLDYTADPNDSRNSSNKSWTDKASDVVNDVKDQASSLWDKITDSFSGLFR
;
A
#
# COMPACT_ATOMS: atom_id res chain seq x y z
N MET A 1 7.30 9.48 -4.61
CA MET A 1 7.21 8.62 -5.81
C MET A 1 8.58 8.55 -6.45
N ASN A 2 9.02 7.35 -6.85
CA ASN A 2 10.28 7.16 -7.57
C ASN A 2 9.99 7.14 -9.07
N THR A 3 10.88 7.72 -9.86
CA THR A 3 10.80 7.59 -11.33
C THR A 3 11.15 6.14 -11.71
N ALA A 4 10.30 5.51 -12.52
CA ALA A 4 10.58 4.16 -13.03
C ALA A 4 11.79 4.19 -13.96
N TYR A 5 12.62 3.14 -13.92
CA TYR A 5 13.77 2.96 -14.77
C TYR A 5 14.05 1.47 -14.99
N PHE A 6 14.64 1.14 -16.11
CA PHE A 6 14.97 -0.25 -16.49
C PHE A 6 16.47 -0.53 -16.46
N ILE A 7 17.31 0.51 -16.58
CA ILE A 7 18.77 0.39 -16.62
C ILE A 7 19.33 1.01 -15.34
N THR A 8 20.05 0.21 -14.57
CA THR A 8 20.71 0.66 -13.33
C THR A 8 22.14 1.11 -13.59
N LYS A 9 22.84 0.40 -14.50
CA LYS A 9 24.25 0.59 -14.81
C LYS A 9 24.55 0.12 -16.23
N ILE A 10 25.48 0.79 -16.92
CA ILE A 10 26.06 0.36 -18.20
C ILE A 10 27.56 0.20 -17.98
N GLU A 11 28.10 -0.97 -18.36
CA GLU A 11 29.52 -1.29 -18.29
C GLU A 11 30.04 -1.65 -19.68
N ASN A 12 31.34 -1.38 -19.94
CA ASN A 12 32.01 -1.85 -21.10
C ASN A 12 32.46 -3.32 -20.93
N ALA A 13 33.06 -3.91 -21.97
CA ALA A 13 33.55 -5.28 -21.95
C ALA A 13 34.69 -5.51 -20.93
N SER A 14 35.36 -4.47 -20.48
CA SER A 14 36.42 -4.51 -19.46
C SER A 14 35.89 -4.37 -18.04
N GLY A 15 34.58 -4.13 -17.86
CA GLY A 15 33.96 -3.94 -16.57
C GLY A 15 33.94 -2.48 -16.07
N ASP A 16 34.43 -1.54 -16.90
CA ASP A 16 34.39 -0.12 -16.51
C ASP A 16 32.98 0.43 -16.62
N ILE A 17 32.58 1.22 -15.65
CA ILE A 17 31.24 1.84 -15.60
C ILE A 17 31.19 3.02 -16.56
N ILE A 18 30.39 2.91 -17.63
CA ILE A 18 30.14 3.98 -18.60
C ILE A 18 29.09 4.94 -18.08
N ALA A 19 28.02 4.43 -17.45
CA ALA A 19 26.93 5.21 -16.92
C ALA A 19 26.25 4.49 -15.76
N THR A 20 25.74 5.28 -14.79
CA THR A 20 24.88 4.81 -13.69
C THR A 20 23.61 5.62 -13.64
N HIS A 21 22.50 4.96 -13.29
CA HIS A 21 21.26 5.65 -13.02
C HIS A 21 21.25 6.17 -11.57
N SER A 22 21.05 7.47 -11.41
CA SER A 22 20.77 8.05 -10.09
C SER A 22 19.27 8.02 -9.80
N LYS A 23 18.89 7.39 -8.69
CA LYS A 23 17.50 7.31 -8.26
C LYS A 23 16.93 8.72 -8.06
N LYS A 24 15.90 9.07 -8.84
CA LYS A 24 15.15 10.31 -8.67
C LYS A 24 13.85 10.02 -7.94
N SER A 25 13.63 10.72 -6.83
CA SER A 25 12.39 10.63 -6.08
C SER A 25 11.77 12.00 -5.87
N LYS A 26 10.46 12.07 -5.91
CA LYS A 26 9.68 13.27 -5.61
C LYS A 26 8.63 12.92 -4.55
N ARG A 27 8.52 13.74 -3.51
CA ARG A 27 7.42 13.63 -2.55
C ARG A 27 6.14 14.07 -3.23
N VAL A 28 5.12 13.22 -3.21
CA VAL A 28 3.81 13.47 -3.84
C VAL A 28 2.69 13.66 -2.80
N ILE A 29 2.89 13.19 -1.58
CA ILE A 29 2.00 13.42 -0.43
C ILE A 29 2.83 13.90 0.77
N SER A 30 2.21 14.61 1.70
CA SER A 30 2.90 15.04 2.91
C SER A 30 3.29 13.84 3.79
N GLN A 31 4.28 14.02 4.66
CA GLN A 31 4.66 12.98 5.63
C GLN A 31 3.50 12.68 6.58
N SER A 32 2.77 13.71 7.00
CA SER A 32 1.61 13.57 7.88
C SER A 32 0.53 12.67 7.26
N VAL A 33 0.15 12.91 6.00
CA VAL A 33 -0.82 12.07 5.28
C VAL A 33 -0.32 10.62 5.17
N ALA A 34 0.96 10.43 4.82
CA ALA A 34 1.54 9.09 4.73
C ALA A 34 1.50 8.36 6.08
N ASN A 35 1.82 9.05 7.18
CA ASN A 35 1.80 8.51 8.53
C ASN A 35 0.37 8.15 8.98
N GLN A 36 -0.61 9.01 8.72
CA GLN A 36 -2.02 8.75 9.05
C GLN A 36 -2.54 7.53 8.27
N MET A 37 -2.23 7.41 6.98
CA MET A 37 -2.58 6.24 6.18
C MET A 37 -1.92 4.98 6.72
N THR A 38 -0.63 5.01 7.05
CA THR A 38 0.07 3.86 7.64
C THR A 38 -0.57 3.46 8.97
N SER A 39 -0.87 4.42 9.83
CA SER A 39 -1.55 4.20 11.11
C SER A 39 -2.88 3.44 10.96
N MET A 40 -3.70 3.83 9.98
CA MET A 40 -4.95 3.12 9.65
C MET A 40 -4.68 1.73 9.06
N MET A 41 -3.67 1.60 8.19
CA MET A 41 -3.36 0.34 7.50
C MET A 41 -2.72 -0.71 8.42
N LEU A 42 -2.17 -0.33 9.57
CA LEU A 42 -1.73 -1.24 10.62
C LEU A 42 -2.90 -2.09 11.15
N GLY A 43 -4.09 -1.51 11.25
CA GLY A 43 -5.30 -2.22 11.64
C GLY A 43 -5.69 -3.37 10.72
N THR A 44 -5.28 -3.34 9.45
CA THR A 44 -5.58 -4.40 8.48
C THR A 44 -5.03 -5.76 8.92
N PHE A 45 -3.82 -5.79 9.49
CA PHE A 45 -3.16 -7.02 9.94
C PHE A 45 -3.43 -7.35 11.40
N SER A 46 -3.72 -6.37 12.26
CA SER A 46 -3.93 -6.62 13.69
C SER A 46 -5.33 -7.15 14.01
N ASN A 47 -6.38 -6.56 13.42
CA ASN A 47 -7.78 -6.89 13.70
C ASN A 47 -8.70 -6.77 12.46
N GLY A 48 -8.12 -6.54 11.28
CA GLY A 48 -8.82 -6.33 10.03
C GLY A 48 -8.83 -7.53 9.09
N SER A 49 -9.00 -7.24 7.79
CA SER A 49 -9.19 -8.25 6.75
C SER A 49 -7.95 -9.10 6.42
N ALA A 50 -6.78 -8.74 6.90
CA ALA A 50 -5.53 -9.50 6.71
C ALA A 50 -5.01 -10.12 8.02
N VAL A 51 -5.85 -10.32 9.03
CA VAL A 51 -5.43 -10.94 10.30
C VAL A 51 -4.80 -12.31 10.10
N ASN A 52 -5.28 -13.10 9.11
CA ASN A 52 -4.71 -14.40 8.75
C ASN A 52 -3.37 -14.30 8.00
N ALA A 53 -3.01 -13.10 7.54
CA ALA A 53 -1.72 -12.82 6.90
C ALA A 53 -0.67 -12.33 7.91
N ASN A 54 -1.07 -12.06 9.15
CA ASN A 54 -0.17 -11.54 10.17
C ASN A 54 0.88 -12.58 10.56
N TYR A 55 2.12 -12.13 10.72
CA TYR A 55 3.22 -12.94 11.21
C TYR A 55 3.71 -12.40 12.55
N THR A 56 3.70 -13.27 13.56
CA THR A 56 3.99 -12.90 14.95
C THR A 56 5.40 -12.32 15.09
N GLY A 57 5.52 -11.21 15.80
CA GLY A 57 6.79 -10.53 16.08
C GLY A 57 7.13 -9.43 15.08
N TYR A 58 6.31 -9.21 14.06
CA TYR A 58 6.49 -8.12 13.09
C TYR A 58 5.21 -7.32 12.93
N THR A 59 5.34 -6.00 12.96
CA THR A 59 4.22 -5.09 12.71
C THR A 59 4.16 -4.79 11.21
N MET A 60 3.01 -5.06 10.59
CA MET A 60 2.78 -4.82 9.18
C MET A 60 1.61 -3.88 8.95
N ALA A 61 1.73 -3.00 7.97
CA ALA A 61 0.65 -2.21 7.43
C ALA A 61 0.29 -2.70 6.02
N GLY A 62 -0.96 -2.54 5.60
CA GLY A 62 -1.32 -2.99 4.25
C GLY A 62 -2.81 -3.00 3.97
N LYS A 63 -3.16 -3.68 2.87
CA LYS A 63 -4.53 -3.76 2.37
C LYS A 63 -4.78 -5.07 1.63
N THR A 64 -5.98 -5.61 1.80
CA THR A 64 -6.51 -6.72 0.99
C THR A 64 -7.32 -6.19 -0.19
N GLY A 65 -7.42 -6.96 -1.26
CA GLY A 65 -8.28 -6.69 -2.40
C GLY A 65 -8.98 -7.96 -2.88
N THR A 66 -10.30 -7.91 -3.01
CA THR A 66 -11.11 -9.00 -3.54
C THR A 66 -11.96 -8.45 -4.68
N VAL A 67 -11.81 -9.02 -5.88
CA VAL A 67 -12.58 -8.65 -7.06
C VAL A 67 -13.61 -9.74 -7.35
N GLN A 68 -14.88 -9.38 -7.47
CA GLN A 68 -15.94 -10.31 -7.82
C GLN A 68 -15.87 -10.72 -9.30
N ALA A 69 -16.21 -11.97 -9.59
CA ALA A 69 -16.33 -12.41 -10.96
C ALA A 69 -17.53 -11.73 -11.66
N GLU A 70 -17.37 -11.34 -12.91
CA GLU A 70 -18.43 -10.61 -13.65
C GLU A 70 -19.69 -11.45 -13.84
N PHE A 71 -19.53 -12.73 -14.14
CA PHE A 71 -20.62 -13.67 -14.43
C PHE A 71 -21.35 -14.17 -13.17
N ASN A 72 -20.71 -14.12 -11.98
CA ASN A 72 -21.33 -14.52 -10.72
C ASN A 72 -20.69 -13.75 -9.56
N LYS A 73 -21.47 -12.91 -8.88
CA LYS A 73 -20.98 -12.05 -7.78
C LYS A 73 -20.69 -12.77 -6.46
N ASP A 74 -21.08 -14.04 -6.35
CA ASP A 74 -20.72 -14.90 -5.21
C ASP A 74 -19.32 -15.52 -5.38
N LEU A 75 -18.76 -15.40 -6.59
CA LEU A 75 -17.43 -15.87 -6.95
C LEU A 75 -16.43 -14.72 -7.08
N THR A 76 -15.17 -15.06 -7.07
CA THR A 76 -14.07 -14.07 -7.06
C THR A 76 -13.18 -14.30 -8.28
N SER A 77 -12.78 -13.22 -8.95
CA SER A 77 -11.78 -13.26 -10.02
C SER A 77 -10.36 -13.13 -9.48
N ASP A 78 -10.16 -12.20 -8.55
CA ASP A 78 -8.82 -11.88 -8.04
C ASP A 78 -8.83 -11.70 -6.52
N GLN A 79 -7.79 -12.19 -5.89
CA GLN A 79 -7.52 -12.00 -4.48
C GLN A 79 -6.11 -11.42 -4.30
N TRP A 80 -6.02 -10.32 -3.58
CA TRP A 80 -4.79 -9.58 -3.33
C TRP A 80 -4.53 -9.39 -1.85
N VAL A 81 -3.29 -9.48 -1.45
CA VAL A 81 -2.78 -8.96 -0.18
C VAL A 81 -1.51 -8.19 -0.46
N ILE A 82 -1.48 -6.94 -0.04
CA ILE A 82 -0.29 -6.09 -0.06
C ILE A 82 0.01 -5.73 1.38
N GLY A 83 1.21 -6.07 1.85
CA GLY A 83 1.69 -5.73 3.17
C GLY A 83 3.08 -5.13 3.11
N TYR A 84 3.40 -4.26 4.04
CA TYR A 84 4.72 -3.66 4.13
C TYR A 84 5.13 -3.41 5.58
N THR A 85 6.43 -3.43 5.79
CA THR A 85 7.13 -2.89 6.95
C THR A 85 7.96 -1.68 6.49
N PRO A 86 8.67 -0.97 7.37
CA PRO A 86 9.64 0.03 6.93
C PRO A 86 10.76 -0.52 6.02
N ASP A 87 11.02 -1.83 6.08
CA ASP A 87 12.13 -2.48 5.40
C ASP A 87 11.76 -3.11 4.05
N VAL A 88 10.52 -3.63 3.92
CA VAL A 88 10.11 -4.44 2.77
C VAL A 88 8.64 -4.27 2.43
N VAL A 89 8.32 -4.39 1.14
CA VAL A 89 6.95 -4.49 0.61
C VAL A 89 6.78 -5.88 0.01
N MET A 90 5.71 -6.57 0.40
CA MET A 90 5.34 -7.88 -0.11
C MET A 90 3.95 -7.82 -0.73
N THR A 91 3.76 -8.55 -1.82
CA THR A 91 2.47 -8.62 -2.52
C THR A 91 2.17 -10.07 -2.89
N THR A 92 0.98 -10.52 -2.58
CA THR A 92 0.44 -11.81 -3.03
C THR A 92 -0.78 -11.56 -3.90
N TRP A 93 -0.81 -12.21 -5.04
CA TRP A 93 -1.96 -12.25 -5.95
C TRP A 93 -2.32 -13.69 -6.26
N ILE A 94 -3.61 -13.96 -6.28
CA ILE A 94 -4.19 -15.23 -6.76
C ILE A 94 -5.28 -14.85 -7.74
N GLY A 95 -5.26 -15.48 -8.89
CA GLY A 95 -6.23 -15.23 -9.96
C GLY A 95 -5.96 -16.10 -11.17
N PHE A 96 -6.74 -15.91 -12.20
CA PHE A 96 -6.55 -16.49 -13.51
C PHE A 96 -6.32 -15.37 -14.51
N ASP A 97 -5.53 -15.63 -15.56
CA ASP A 97 -5.31 -14.66 -16.66
C ASP A 97 -6.65 -14.25 -17.32
N LYS A 98 -7.59 -15.18 -17.33
CA LYS A 98 -8.96 -14.93 -17.74
C LYS A 98 -9.92 -15.66 -16.80
N THR A 99 -10.82 -14.91 -16.21
CA THR A 99 -11.90 -15.43 -15.37
C THR A 99 -13.10 -15.77 -16.22
N ASP A 100 -13.58 -17.01 -16.10
CA ASP A 100 -14.79 -17.53 -16.76
C ASP A 100 -15.47 -18.58 -15.86
N GLU A 101 -16.52 -19.25 -16.35
CA GLU A 101 -17.28 -20.27 -15.61
C GLU A 101 -16.46 -21.49 -15.19
N SER A 102 -15.26 -21.69 -15.75
CA SER A 102 -14.32 -22.79 -15.42
C SER A 102 -13.12 -22.30 -14.61
N HIS A 103 -12.84 -20.99 -14.61
CA HIS A 103 -11.66 -20.37 -14.00
C HIS A 103 -12.08 -19.22 -13.10
N TYR A 104 -12.35 -19.55 -11.83
CA TYR A 104 -12.74 -18.60 -10.80
C TYR A 104 -12.19 -19.00 -9.44
N LEU A 105 -12.21 -18.08 -8.51
CA LEU A 105 -11.87 -18.30 -7.11
C LEU A 105 -13.13 -18.26 -6.24
N THR A 106 -13.02 -18.90 -5.07
CA THR A 106 -14.06 -18.85 -4.03
C THR A 106 -13.54 -18.11 -2.80
N GLY A 107 -14.44 -17.53 -2.03
CA GLY A 107 -14.11 -16.81 -0.82
C GLY A 107 -13.45 -15.47 -1.08
N ALA A 108 -12.81 -14.92 -0.05
CA ALA A 108 -12.18 -13.59 -0.07
C ALA A 108 -10.67 -13.68 0.18
N SER A 109 -9.97 -12.60 -0.13
CA SER A 109 -8.52 -12.44 0.12
C SER A 109 -8.10 -12.62 1.58
N SER A 110 -9.02 -12.43 2.54
CA SER A 110 -8.83 -12.73 3.96
C SER A 110 -8.61 -14.22 4.26
N GLY A 111 -8.97 -15.11 3.34
CA GLY A 111 -8.72 -16.56 3.40
C GLY A 111 -7.41 -16.93 2.69
N THR A 112 -7.54 -17.45 1.46
CA THR A 112 -6.43 -18.11 0.74
C THR A 112 -5.25 -17.19 0.47
N ALA A 113 -5.49 -15.97 -0.06
CA ALA A 113 -4.40 -15.03 -0.36
C ALA A 113 -3.66 -14.60 0.92
N SER A 114 -4.39 -14.38 2.03
CA SER A 114 -3.80 -14.05 3.33
C SER A 114 -2.98 -15.21 3.90
N THR A 115 -3.43 -16.44 3.75
CA THR A 115 -2.68 -17.63 4.19
C THR A 115 -1.37 -17.78 3.40
N ILE A 116 -1.40 -17.64 2.08
CA ILE A 116 -0.18 -17.67 1.26
C ILE A 116 0.76 -16.53 1.65
N PHE A 117 0.23 -15.34 1.83
CA PHE A 117 1.01 -14.19 2.26
C PHE A 117 1.73 -14.46 3.60
N SER A 118 1.07 -15.11 4.58
CA SER A 118 1.67 -15.42 5.88
C SER A 118 2.88 -16.35 5.76
N TYR A 119 2.85 -17.34 4.86
CA TYR A 119 4.00 -18.20 4.58
C TYR A 119 5.17 -17.42 3.97
N ILE A 120 4.89 -16.53 3.02
CA ILE A 120 5.91 -15.64 2.43
C ILE A 120 6.50 -14.73 3.51
N ALA A 121 5.66 -14.14 4.35
CA ALA A 121 6.09 -13.28 5.44
C ALA A 121 6.99 -14.03 6.45
N ALA A 122 6.68 -15.30 6.74
CA ALA A 122 7.48 -16.14 7.63
C ALA A 122 8.91 -16.38 7.13
N ASP A 123 9.08 -16.43 5.80
CA ASP A 123 10.41 -16.61 5.20
C ASP A 123 11.15 -15.28 5.00
N VAL A 124 10.44 -14.22 4.67
CA VAL A 124 11.04 -12.92 4.31
C VAL A 124 11.38 -12.07 5.52
N LEU A 125 10.43 -11.92 6.47
CA LEU A 125 10.57 -10.96 7.56
C LEU A 125 11.75 -11.24 8.50
N PRO A 126 12.09 -12.49 8.87
CA PRO A 126 13.26 -12.79 9.69
C PRO A 126 14.60 -12.39 9.03
N ASN A 127 14.62 -12.18 7.72
CA ASN A 127 15.79 -11.74 6.96
C ASN A 127 15.83 -10.22 6.72
N THR A 128 14.92 -9.47 7.33
CA THR A 128 14.91 -7.99 7.31
C THR A 128 15.52 -7.43 8.59
N PRO A 129 15.91 -6.14 8.63
CA PRO A 129 16.38 -5.47 9.84
C PRO A 129 15.38 -5.47 11.01
N GLY A 130 14.08 -5.67 10.73
CA GLY A 130 13.02 -5.62 11.74
C GLY A 130 12.73 -4.21 12.24
N THR A 131 12.88 -3.21 11.37
CA THR A 131 12.60 -1.81 11.72
C THR A 131 11.12 -1.63 12.05
N GLU A 132 10.84 -1.01 13.18
CA GLU A 132 9.48 -0.72 13.61
C GLU A 132 8.95 0.56 12.94
N PHE A 133 7.62 0.63 12.80
CA PHE A 133 6.97 1.88 12.39
C PHE A 133 7.10 2.94 13.48
N THR A 134 7.28 4.18 13.09
CA THR A 134 7.28 5.35 13.98
C THR A 134 5.87 5.87 14.28
N VAL A 135 4.85 5.23 13.71
CA VAL A 135 3.43 5.56 13.89
C VAL A 135 2.71 4.44 14.62
N GLU A 136 1.77 4.79 15.48
CA GLU A 136 0.95 3.84 16.21
C GLU A 136 -0.23 3.37 15.35
N ASN A 137 -0.77 2.20 15.70
CA ASN A 137 -2.00 1.70 15.09
C ASN A 137 -3.18 2.60 15.48
N ALA A 138 -3.94 3.07 14.49
CA ALA A 138 -5.13 3.90 14.71
C ALA A 138 -6.26 3.17 15.46
N TYR A 139 -6.20 1.84 15.55
CA TYR A 139 -7.17 1.02 16.25
C TYR A 139 -6.49 0.34 17.44
N ALA A 140 -6.95 0.66 18.64
CA ALA A 140 -6.55 -0.07 19.83
C ALA A 140 -7.11 -1.50 19.80
N ALA A 141 -6.54 -2.40 20.61
CA ALA A 141 -6.93 -3.80 20.68
C ALA A 141 -8.41 -4.00 21.10
N ASP A 142 -9.02 -3.03 21.77
CA ASP A 142 -10.43 -3.00 22.17
C ASP A 142 -11.35 -2.36 21.10
N GLY A 143 -10.83 -2.05 19.93
CA GLY A 143 -11.57 -1.41 18.85
C GLY A 143 -11.72 0.10 18.96
N GLN A 144 -11.12 0.73 19.97
CA GLN A 144 -11.10 2.19 20.07
C GLN A 144 -10.09 2.78 19.09
N THR A 145 -10.45 3.91 18.50
CA THR A 145 -9.54 4.67 17.65
C THR A 145 -8.53 5.41 18.51
N LEU A 146 -7.25 5.19 18.28
CA LEU A 146 -6.20 5.99 18.92
C LEU A 146 -6.24 7.43 18.39
N ASP A 147 -6.10 8.38 19.30
CA ASP A 147 -6.01 9.80 18.93
C ASP A 147 -4.61 10.02 18.31
N TYR A 148 -4.55 10.08 16.99
CA TYR A 148 -3.31 10.28 16.27
C TYR A 148 -2.90 11.76 16.37
N THR A 149 -1.82 12.03 17.09
CA THR A 149 -1.20 13.36 17.06
C THR A 149 -0.46 13.54 15.75
N ALA A 150 -1.03 14.33 14.85
CA ALA A 150 -0.39 14.72 13.61
C ALA A 150 0.96 15.41 13.88
N ASP A 151 1.84 15.42 12.86
CA ASP A 151 3.12 16.14 12.90
C ASP A 151 2.92 17.53 13.55
N PRO A 152 3.63 17.85 14.63
CA PRO A 152 3.51 19.15 15.31
C PRO A 152 3.84 20.35 14.40
N ASN A 153 4.48 20.12 13.25
CA ASN A 153 4.75 21.15 12.24
C ASN A 153 3.67 21.23 11.15
N ASP A 154 2.62 20.41 11.21
CA ASP A 154 1.50 20.51 10.28
C ASP A 154 0.57 21.66 10.73
N SER A 155 0.55 22.75 9.98
CA SER A 155 -0.30 23.93 10.24
C SER A 155 -1.81 23.61 10.30
N ARG A 156 -2.24 22.42 9.85
CA ARG A 156 -3.62 21.93 9.91
C ARG A 156 -3.98 21.36 11.28
N ASN A 157 -2.99 21.20 12.17
CA ASN A 157 -3.18 20.60 13.51
C ASN A 157 -3.76 21.57 14.56
N SER A 158 -4.08 22.80 14.18
CA SER A 158 -4.51 23.85 15.12
C SER A 158 -6.01 23.85 15.47
N SER A 159 -6.79 22.88 15.00
CA SER A 159 -8.22 22.81 15.31
C SER A 159 -8.57 21.52 16.08
N ASN A 160 -9.34 21.68 17.17
CA ASN A 160 -9.99 20.60 17.93
C ASN A 160 -11.03 19.81 17.09
N LYS A 161 -10.67 19.40 15.87
CA LYS A 161 -11.54 18.63 15.00
C LYS A 161 -11.62 17.18 15.48
N SER A 162 -12.84 16.64 15.47
CA SER A 162 -13.10 15.21 15.67
C SER A 162 -12.27 14.37 14.67
N TRP A 163 -11.96 13.13 15.03
CA TRP A 163 -11.27 12.18 14.13
C TRP A 163 -12.01 12.02 12.80
N THR A 164 -13.34 12.02 12.80
CA THR A 164 -14.17 11.98 11.59
C THR A 164 -13.94 13.16 10.66
N ASP A 165 -13.75 14.36 11.23
CA ASP A 165 -13.46 15.56 10.46
C ASP A 165 -12.03 15.51 9.88
N LYS A 166 -11.08 15.04 10.69
CA LYS A 166 -9.68 14.84 10.25
C LYS A 166 -9.58 13.78 9.14
N ALA A 167 -10.32 12.68 9.24
CA ALA A 167 -10.39 11.64 8.21
C ALA A 167 -11.02 12.19 6.91
N SER A 168 -12.06 13.00 7.00
CA SER A 168 -12.68 13.65 5.84
C SER A 168 -11.71 14.62 5.15
N ASP A 169 -10.95 15.39 5.91
CA ASP A 169 -9.95 16.31 5.37
C ASP A 169 -8.85 15.52 4.61
N VAL A 170 -8.39 14.41 5.16
CA VAL A 170 -7.39 13.53 4.51
C VAL A 170 -7.94 12.92 3.22
N VAL A 171 -9.17 12.41 3.25
CA VAL A 171 -9.82 11.85 2.06
C VAL A 171 -9.98 12.91 0.97
N ASN A 172 -10.36 14.13 1.33
CA ASN A 172 -10.51 15.23 0.38
C ASN A 172 -9.13 15.65 -0.19
N ASP A 173 -8.09 15.77 0.64
CA ASP A 173 -6.73 16.11 0.19
C ASP A 173 -6.18 15.05 -0.79
N VAL A 174 -6.39 13.76 -0.49
CA VAL A 174 -6.00 12.65 -1.39
C VAL A 174 -6.79 12.69 -2.70
N LYS A 175 -8.09 13.00 -2.65
CA LYS A 175 -8.94 13.10 -3.82
C LYS A 175 -8.53 14.27 -4.73
N ASP A 176 -8.21 15.44 -4.14
CA ASP A 176 -7.78 16.61 -4.87
C ASP A 176 -6.40 16.39 -5.52
N GLN A 177 -5.49 15.73 -4.81
CA GLN A 177 -4.17 15.36 -5.35
C GLN A 177 -4.27 14.31 -6.46
N ALA A 178 -5.15 13.32 -6.33
CA ALA A 178 -5.41 12.32 -7.36
C ALA A 178 -6.02 12.97 -8.62
N SER A 179 -6.97 13.90 -8.45
CA SER A 179 -7.57 14.66 -9.55
C SER A 179 -6.53 15.50 -10.29
N SER A 180 -5.69 16.25 -9.56
CA SER A 180 -4.60 17.04 -10.14
C SER A 180 -3.55 16.20 -10.89
N LEU A 181 -3.30 14.96 -10.43
CA LEU A 181 -2.41 14.01 -11.11
C LEU A 181 -3.05 13.49 -12.39
N TRP A 182 -4.34 13.22 -12.35
CA TRP A 182 -5.11 12.75 -13.51
C TRP A 182 -5.17 13.80 -14.62
N ASP A 183 -5.39 15.06 -14.26
CA ASP A 183 -5.38 16.18 -15.21
C ASP A 183 -3.99 16.33 -15.89
N LYS A 184 -2.91 16.22 -15.12
CA LYS A 184 -1.54 16.27 -15.68
C LYS A 184 -1.20 15.09 -16.58
N ILE A 185 -1.75 13.91 -16.30
CA ILE A 185 -1.60 12.72 -17.13
C ILE A 185 -2.36 12.93 -18.45
N THR A 186 -3.62 13.36 -18.39
CA THR A 186 -4.45 13.61 -19.57
C THR A 186 -3.86 14.74 -20.44
N ASP A 187 -3.35 15.81 -19.87
CA ASP A 187 -2.68 16.87 -20.62
C ASP A 187 -1.40 16.38 -21.31
N SER A 188 -0.62 15.52 -20.64
CA SER A 188 0.59 14.92 -21.24
C SER A 188 0.25 13.98 -22.40
N PHE A 189 -0.85 13.26 -22.33
CA PHE A 189 -1.30 12.39 -23.42
C PHE A 189 -1.95 13.18 -24.58
N SER A 190 -2.66 14.27 -24.30
CA SER A 190 -3.26 15.10 -25.35
C SER A 190 -2.22 15.83 -26.22
N GLY A 191 -1.02 16.06 -25.70
CA GLY A 191 0.13 16.60 -26.44
C GLY A 191 0.85 15.60 -27.35
N LEU A 192 0.63 14.30 -27.18
CA LEU A 192 1.29 13.24 -27.96
C LEU A 192 0.56 12.87 -29.27
N PHE A 193 -0.68 13.32 -29.43
CA PHE A 193 -1.54 13.01 -30.60
C PHE A 193 -1.87 14.26 -31.46
N ARG A 194 -1.01 15.29 -31.41
CA ARG A 194 -1.06 16.41 -32.34
C ARG A 194 0.10 16.39 -33.31
#